data_6b608e60e2035b19bf696c08514c27c1
#
_entry.id   6b608e60e2035b19bf696c08514c27c1
#
_cell.length_a   1.000
_cell.length_b   1.000
_cell.length_c   1.000
_cell.angle_alpha   90.00
_cell.angle_beta   90.00
_cell.angle_gamma   90.00
#
_symmetry.space_group_name_H-M   'P 1'
#
loop_
_entity.id
_entity.type
_entity.pdbx_description
1 polymer ?
#
loop_
_entity_poly.entity_id
_entity_poly.type
_entity_poly.pdbx_seq_one_letter_code
_entity_poly.pdbx_strand_id
1 'polypeptide(L)'
;MKKTVMPPPTNDHDNKDVHVVTLPLFRSAPAFTQVKQAPGIANCPVAAILAALAFTAVGQKTIQRMLSQTTASVSTDLSGIPADTLSNPPPGNTLSSSRYFTVALDGGSIDVSDVLYTDDHDRGWSPFYLRDPGNQTMWGAVIEKALAVKLKSYENFDASDTNANEFWKIITGADPGGFEIKNDTPLGTISEAVKASTRVPTIGASKPNGTDVKFVSEFHGFAILGFKGASIQLYDPAKAKTLQITPANFRHDFQAILFLK
;
A
#
# COMPACT_ATOMS: atom_id res chain seq x y z
N MET A 1 -12.67 -5.42 -30.29
CA MET A 1 -13.08 -4.25 -29.51
C MET A 1 -11.95 -3.95 -28.53
N LYS A 2 -11.50 -2.68 -28.42
CA LYS A 2 -10.59 -2.26 -27.33
C LYS A 2 -11.40 -2.23 -26.03
N LYS A 3 -10.90 -2.85 -24.98
CA LYS A 3 -11.50 -2.76 -23.64
C LYS A 3 -11.17 -1.39 -23.06
N THR A 4 -12.17 -0.67 -22.57
CA THR A 4 -11.96 0.55 -21.78
C THR A 4 -11.78 0.13 -20.32
N VAL A 5 -10.72 0.59 -19.69
CA VAL A 5 -10.42 0.36 -18.27
C VAL A 5 -10.42 1.69 -17.52
N MET A 6 -10.62 1.61 -16.22
CA MET A 6 -10.69 2.82 -15.40
C MET A 6 -9.39 3.62 -15.46
N PRO A 7 -9.48 4.95 -15.65
CA PRO A 7 -8.34 5.85 -15.54
C PRO A 7 -7.81 5.87 -14.10
N PRO A 8 -6.61 6.41 -13.87
CA PRO A 8 -6.23 6.79 -12.51
C PRO A 8 -7.27 7.81 -11.99
N PRO A 9 -7.78 7.65 -10.75
CA PRO A 9 -8.69 8.63 -10.17
C PRO A 9 -8.01 9.99 -10.03
N THR A 10 -8.80 11.05 -9.87
CA THR A 10 -8.30 12.40 -9.63
C THR A 10 -7.38 12.47 -8.41
N ASN A 11 -6.47 13.42 -8.44
CA ASN A 11 -5.42 13.63 -7.48
C ASN A 11 -5.22 15.16 -7.31
N ASP A 12 -5.28 15.63 -6.09
CA ASP A 12 -5.05 17.05 -5.75
C ASP A 12 -3.57 17.39 -5.55
N HIS A 13 -2.68 16.38 -5.67
CA HIS A 13 -1.24 16.61 -5.60
C HIS A 13 -0.74 17.12 -6.95
N ASP A 14 -0.45 18.42 -6.99
CA ASP A 14 -0.02 19.17 -8.16
C ASP A 14 1.08 18.49 -8.98
N ASN A 15 0.91 18.50 -10.29
CA ASN A 15 1.95 18.26 -11.30
C ASN A 15 2.53 16.84 -11.39
N LYS A 16 1.72 15.80 -11.23
CA LYS A 16 2.15 14.44 -11.54
C LYS A 16 1.67 14.02 -12.91
N ASP A 17 2.62 13.67 -13.76
CA ASP A 17 2.32 13.13 -15.09
C ASP A 17 1.72 11.73 -15.02
N VAL A 18 0.95 11.39 -16.04
CA VAL A 18 0.34 10.08 -16.18
C VAL A 18 1.00 9.35 -17.34
N HIS A 19 1.61 8.21 -17.06
CA HIS A 19 2.31 7.42 -18.07
C HIS A 19 1.92 5.95 -18.04
N VAL A 20 2.17 5.28 -19.17
CA VAL A 20 2.14 3.81 -19.23
C VAL A 20 3.41 3.28 -18.56
N VAL A 21 3.26 2.61 -17.41
CA VAL A 21 4.37 2.02 -16.67
C VAL A 21 4.61 0.60 -17.15
N THR A 22 5.79 0.31 -17.69
CA THR A 22 6.12 -0.98 -18.30
C THR A 22 6.74 -2.00 -17.34
N LEU A 23 6.84 -1.67 -16.06
CA LEU A 23 7.37 -2.59 -15.04
C LEU A 23 6.60 -3.92 -15.00
N PRO A 24 7.24 -5.05 -14.74
CA PRO A 24 6.53 -6.31 -14.52
C PRO A 24 5.65 -6.24 -13.27
N LEU A 25 4.52 -6.95 -13.29
CA LEU A 25 3.67 -7.07 -12.10
C LEU A 25 4.46 -7.69 -10.94
N PHE A 26 5.13 -8.82 -11.20
CA PHE A 26 6.01 -9.51 -10.28
C PHE A 26 7.30 -9.93 -10.99
N ARG A 27 8.44 -9.93 -10.29
CA ARG A 27 9.69 -10.61 -10.69
C ARG A 27 9.93 -11.89 -9.89
N SER A 28 9.40 -11.89 -8.67
CA SER A 28 9.47 -12.99 -7.70
C SER A 28 8.23 -12.92 -6.80
N ALA A 29 8.19 -13.67 -5.72
CA ALA A 29 7.17 -13.45 -4.69
C ALA A 29 7.21 -11.99 -4.19
N PRO A 30 6.06 -11.37 -3.89
CA PRO A 30 6.01 -10.04 -3.30
C PRO A 30 6.88 -9.95 -2.05
N ALA A 31 7.61 -8.85 -1.88
CA ALA A 31 8.45 -8.61 -0.72
C ALA A 31 8.08 -7.28 -0.05
N PHE A 32 8.13 -7.22 1.28
CA PHE A 32 7.78 -6.00 2.03
C PHE A 32 8.67 -4.80 1.65
N THR A 33 9.92 -5.05 1.27
CA THR A 33 10.85 -4.03 0.79
C THR A 33 10.46 -3.38 -0.53
N GLN A 34 9.50 -3.95 -1.24
CA GLN A 34 8.92 -3.41 -2.49
C GLN A 34 7.75 -2.44 -2.24
N VAL A 35 7.47 -2.13 -0.97
CA VAL A 35 6.39 -1.22 -0.59
C VAL A 35 6.98 0.07 -0.02
N LYS A 36 6.90 1.13 -0.79
CA LYS A 36 7.27 2.49 -0.36
C LYS A 36 6.10 3.43 -0.60
N GLN A 37 5.72 4.16 0.43
CA GLN A 37 4.72 5.22 0.39
C GLN A 37 5.30 6.50 -0.22
N ALA A 38 4.52 7.26 -0.98
CA ALA A 38 4.92 8.60 -1.40
C ALA A 38 4.91 9.59 -0.21
N PRO A 39 5.80 10.58 -0.23
CA PRO A 39 5.76 11.65 0.76
C PRO A 39 4.44 12.44 0.70
N GLY A 40 3.91 12.82 1.84
CA GLY A 40 2.71 13.66 1.93
C GLY A 40 1.38 12.97 1.62
N ILE A 41 1.37 11.66 1.40
CA ILE A 41 0.16 10.89 1.14
C ILE A 41 -0.25 10.10 2.40
N ALA A 42 -1.50 10.20 2.80
CA ALA A 42 -2.00 9.54 4.01
C ALA A 42 -2.45 8.07 3.79
N ASN A 43 -1.84 7.36 2.86
CA ASN A 43 -2.09 5.94 2.57
C ASN A 43 -1.27 4.98 3.43
N CYS A 44 -0.72 5.44 4.56
CA CYS A 44 0.13 4.63 5.43
C CYS A 44 -0.55 3.32 5.92
N PRO A 45 -1.86 3.24 6.18
CA PRO A 45 -2.48 1.97 6.55
C PRO A 45 -2.42 0.95 5.40
N VAL A 46 -2.68 1.38 4.17
CA VAL A 46 -2.60 0.53 2.97
C VAL A 46 -1.17 0.03 2.77
N ALA A 47 -0.19 0.93 2.84
CA ALA A 47 1.22 0.59 2.71
C ALA A 47 1.68 -0.41 3.78
N ALA A 48 1.28 -0.21 5.04
CA ALA A 48 1.61 -1.12 6.13
C ALA A 48 0.96 -2.51 5.95
N ILE A 49 -0.31 -2.56 5.55
CA ILE A 49 -1.03 -3.82 5.27
C ILE A 49 -0.36 -4.58 4.14
N LEU A 50 -0.06 -3.92 3.02
CA LEU A 50 0.60 -4.56 1.88
C LEU A 50 2.02 -5.03 2.23
N ALA A 51 2.78 -4.27 3.02
CA ALA A 51 4.08 -4.70 3.50
C ALA A 51 3.97 -5.91 4.44
N ALA A 52 3.00 -5.94 5.36
CA ALA A 52 2.76 -7.07 6.26
C ALA A 52 2.34 -8.34 5.49
N LEU A 53 1.46 -8.19 4.49
CA LEU A 53 1.10 -9.29 3.60
C LEU A 53 2.34 -9.80 2.83
N ALA A 54 3.12 -8.91 2.25
CA ALA A 54 4.31 -9.28 1.48
C ALA A 54 5.46 -9.89 2.33
N PHE A 55 5.42 -9.70 3.65
CA PHE A 55 6.39 -10.30 4.56
C PHE A 55 6.14 -11.78 4.84
N THR A 56 4.89 -12.23 4.85
CA THR A 56 4.53 -13.59 5.23
C THR A 56 4.19 -14.46 4.02
N ALA A 57 4.48 -15.76 4.08
CA ALA A 57 4.18 -16.69 2.99
C ALA A 57 2.66 -16.76 2.67
N VAL A 58 1.81 -16.66 3.68
CA VAL A 58 0.35 -16.65 3.49
C VAL A 58 -0.10 -15.35 2.83
N GLY A 59 0.44 -14.22 3.25
CA GLY A 59 0.12 -12.93 2.66
C GLY A 59 0.64 -12.77 1.23
N GLN A 60 1.84 -13.28 0.91
CA GLN A 60 2.35 -13.31 -0.47
C GLN A 60 1.40 -14.06 -1.41
N LYS A 61 0.88 -15.21 -0.97
CA LYS A 61 -0.13 -15.97 -1.73
C LYS A 61 -1.44 -15.19 -1.87
N THR A 62 -1.82 -14.42 -0.85
CA THR A 62 -2.99 -13.54 -0.92
C THR A 62 -2.79 -12.47 -1.98
N ILE A 63 -1.66 -11.74 -1.96
CA ILE A 63 -1.34 -10.74 -2.99
C ILE A 63 -1.34 -11.37 -4.40
N GLN A 64 -0.71 -12.52 -4.57
CA GLN A 64 -0.64 -13.18 -5.87
C GLN A 64 -2.02 -13.64 -6.39
N ARG A 65 -2.92 -14.06 -5.49
CA ARG A 65 -4.30 -14.43 -5.86
C ARG A 65 -5.20 -13.24 -6.17
N MET A 66 -4.93 -12.08 -5.54
CA MET A 66 -5.67 -10.86 -5.80
C MET A 66 -5.43 -10.30 -7.19
N LEU A 67 -4.30 -10.61 -7.81
CA LEU A 67 -3.82 -9.95 -9.00
C LEU A 67 -3.74 -10.92 -10.18
N SER A 68 -4.38 -10.54 -11.28
CA SER A 68 -4.15 -11.18 -12.57
C SER A 68 -3.82 -10.13 -13.64
N GLN A 69 -2.95 -10.50 -14.58
CA GLN A 69 -2.58 -9.67 -15.70
C GLN A 69 -3.16 -10.27 -16.98
N THR A 70 -3.77 -9.41 -17.81
CA THR A 70 -4.24 -9.79 -19.15
C THR A 70 -3.51 -8.95 -20.19
N THR A 71 -2.94 -9.61 -21.19
CA THR A 71 -2.36 -8.97 -22.34
C THR A 71 -3.45 -8.75 -23.38
N ALA A 72 -3.83 -7.49 -23.59
CA ALA A 72 -4.82 -7.08 -24.56
C ALA A 72 -4.66 -5.57 -24.85
N SER A 73 -5.02 -5.14 -26.05
CA SER A 73 -5.11 -3.72 -26.32
C SER A 73 -6.21 -3.08 -25.49
N VAL A 74 -5.83 -2.17 -24.61
CA VAL A 74 -6.74 -1.39 -23.78
C VAL A 74 -6.55 0.10 -24.03
N SER A 75 -7.61 0.86 -23.84
CA SER A 75 -7.61 2.32 -23.92
C SER A 75 -8.01 2.85 -22.55
N THR A 76 -7.22 3.76 -22.02
CA THR A 76 -7.52 4.48 -20.79
C THR A 76 -7.94 5.89 -21.16
N ASP A 77 -9.18 6.24 -20.86
CA ASP A 77 -9.71 7.59 -21.05
C ASP A 77 -9.22 8.48 -19.90
N LEU A 78 -8.60 9.59 -20.24
CA LEU A 78 -8.06 10.56 -19.28
C LEU A 78 -8.92 11.85 -19.20
N SER A 79 -10.09 11.87 -19.84
CA SER A 79 -10.96 13.07 -19.86
C SER A 79 -11.43 13.52 -18.47
N GLY A 80 -11.41 12.64 -17.48
CA GLY A 80 -11.71 12.95 -16.09
C GLY A 80 -10.53 13.52 -15.29
N ILE A 81 -9.33 13.55 -15.87
CA ILE A 81 -8.14 14.12 -15.24
C ILE A 81 -8.04 15.60 -15.65
N PRO A 82 -7.91 16.53 -14.70
CA PRO A 82 -7.74 17.96 -15.04
C PRO A 82 -6.56 18.17 -15.98
N ALA A 83 -6.77 18.97 -17.04
CA ALA A 83 -5.76 19.15 -18.11
C ALA A 83 -4.46 19.81 -17.61
N ASP A 84 -4.54 20.57 -16.54
CA ASP A 84 -3.42 21.22 -15.86
C ASP A 84 -2.54 20.25 -15.04
N THR A 85 -3.05 19.04 -14.77
CA THR A 85 -2.27 17.97 -14.11
C THR A 85 -1.47 17.11 -15.09
N LEU A 86 -1.65 17.32 -16.39
CA LEU A 86 -0.94 16.60 -17.44
C LEU A 86 0.05 17.53 -18.14
N SER A 87 1.34 17.35 -17.91
CA SER A 87 2.38 18.17 -18.58
C SER A 87 2.35 18.03 -20.11
N ASN A 88 1.93 16.88 -20.62
CA ASN A 88 1.74 16.59 -22.05
C ASN A 88 0.52 15.70 -22.25
N PRO A 89 -0.71 16.26 -22.30
CA PRO A 89 -1.90 15.46 -22.53
C PRO A 89 -1.81 14.76 -23.90
N PRO A 90 -2.05 13.45 -23.95
CA PRO A 90 -2.01 12.72 -25.21
C PRO A 90 -3.14 13.18 -26.14
N PRO A 91 -2.95 13.16 -27.47
CA PRO A 91 -4.00 13.50 -28.39
C PRO A 91 -5.28 12.71 -28.14
N GLY A 92 -6.42 13.41 -28.03
CA GLY A 92 -7.72 12.80 -27.74
C GLY A 92 -7.88 12.30 -26.29
N ASN A 93 -7.07 12.76 -25.35
CA ASN A 93 -7.14 12.40 -23.94
C ASN A 93 -7.20 10.88 -23.67
N THR A 94 -6.45 10.11 -24.44
CA THR A 94 -6.50 8.65 -24.37
C THR A 94 -5.10 8.07 -24.41
N LEU A 95 -4.75 7.24 -23.44
CA LEU A 95 -3.53 6.41 -23.44
C LEU A 95 -3.87 4.97 -23.83
N SER A 96 -3.08 4.43 -24.77
CA SER A 96 -3.19 3.03 -25.17
C SER A 96 -2.13 2.18 -24.47
N SER A 97 -2.54 1.04 -23.95
CA SER A 97 -1.68 0.04 -23.34
C SER A 97 -1.92 -1.33 -23.97
N SER A 98 -0.96 -2.24 -23.79
CA SER A 98 -1.06 -3.63 -24.23
C SER A 98 -1.45 -4.59 -23.12
N ARG A 99 -1.79 -4.10 -21.92
CA ARG A 99 -2.15 -4.94 -20.78
C ARG A 99 -3.06 -4.20 -19.80
N TYR A 100 -3.78 -4.97 -19.01
CA TYR A 100 -4.51 -4.48 -17.85
C TYR A 100 -4.42 -5.53 -16.73
N PHE A 101 -4.81 -5.11 -15.53
CA PHE A 101 -4.81 -5.95 -14.33
C PHE A 101 -6.21 -6.01 -13.75
N THR A 102 -6.61 -7.22 -13.36
CA THR A 102 -7.80 -7.43 -12.55
C THR A 102 -7.36 -7.59 -11.11
N VAL A 103 -7.87 -6.75 -10.24
CA VAL A 103 -7.60 -6.75 -8.79
C VAL A 103 -8.85 -7.20 -8.05
N ALA A 104 -8.78 -8.35 -7.40
CA ALA A 104 -9.84 -8.86 -6.54
C ALA A 104 -9.76 -8.17 -5.16
N LEU A 105 -10.81 -7.46 -4.80
CA LEU A 105 -11.01 -6.79 -3.52
C LEU A 105 -12.32 -7.27 -2.89
N ASP A 106 -12.54 -6.97 -1.60
CA ASP A 106 -13.84 -7.23 -0.99
C ASP A 106 -14.96 -6.54 -1.79
N GLY A 107 -15.99 -7.31 -2.10
CA GLY A 107 -17.13 -6.86 -2.92
C GLY A 107 -16.93 -6.92 -4.42
N GLY A 108 -15.84 -7.54 -4.95
CA GLY A 108 -15.67 -7.81 -6.37
C GLY A 108 -14.29 -7.53 -6.93
N SER A 109 -14.21 -7.51 -8.26
CA SER A 109 -12.95 -7.26 -8.97
C SER A 109 -12.99 -5.94 -9.73
N ILE A 110 -11.86 -5.25 -9.77
CA ILE A 110 -11.68 -3.99 -10.46
C ILE A 110 -10.59 -4.16 -11.52
N ASP A 111 -10.91 -3.79 -12.76
CA ASP A 111 -9.94 -3.78 -13.84
C ASP A 111 -9.27 -2.40 -13.93
N VAL A 112 -7.96 -2.39 -13.86
CA VAL A 112 -7.13 -1.18 -13.97
C VAL A 112 -6.04 -1.37 -15.03
N SER A 113 -5.70 -0.27 -15.73
CA SER A 113 -4.57 -0.27 -16.66
C SER A 113 -3.24 -0.04 -15.94
N ASP A 114 -2.14 -0.23 -16.66
CA ASP A 114 -0.80 0.18 -16.26
C ASP A 114 -0.51 1.69 -16.46
N VAL A 115 -1.54 2.47 -16.73
CA VAL A 115 -1.48 3.94 -16.76
C VAL A 115 -1.54 4.43 -15.33
N LEU A 116 -0.47 5.00 -14.81
CA LEU A 116 -0.31 5.42 -13.42
C LEU A 116 0.18 6.87 -13.34
N TYR A 117 -0.08 7.54 -12.23
CA TYR A 117 0.66 8.75 -11.87
C TYR A 117 2.12 8.37 -11.59
N THR A 118 3.03 9.17 -12.10
CA THR A 118 4.46 8.83 -12.10
C THR A 118 5.32 10.00 -11.67
N ASP A 119 6.48 9.66 -11.11
CA ASP A 119 7.62 10.55 -10.97
C ASP A 119 8.64 10.26 -12.07
N ASP A 120 9.35 11.30 -12.54
CA ASP A 120 10.54 11.14 -13.35
C ASP A 120 11.64 10.46 -12.53
N HIS A 121 12.27 9.46 -13.10
CA HIS A 121 13.35 8.71 -12.46
C HIS A 121 14.40 8.34 -13.50
N ASP A 122 15.68 8.31 -13.12
CA ASP A 122 16.83 7.96 -13.98
C ASP A 122 16.68 6.65 -14.78
N ARG A 123 15.73 5.81 -14.40
CA ARG A 123 15.43 4.51 -15.03
C ARG A 123 14.08 4.47 -15.75
N GLY A 124 13.49 5.62 -16.04
CA GLY A 124 12.16 5.76 -16.62
C GLY A 124 11.06 6.05 -15.59
N TRP A 125 9.81 6.04 -16.05
CA TRP A 125 8.67 6.39 -15.21
C TRP A 125 8.44 5.39 -14.08
N SER A 126 8.42 5.88 -12.85
CA SER A 126 8.14 5.12 -11.63
C SER A 126 6.78 5.48 -11.08
N PRO A 127 5.96 4.52 -10.58
CA PRO A 127 4.72 4.86 -9.91
C PRO A 127 4.95 5.88 -8.79
N PHE A 128 4.10 6.90 -8.70
CA PHE A 128 4.27 7.98 -7.72
C PHE A 128 3.84 7.56 -6.32
N TYR A 129 2.64 6.99 -6.19
CA TYR A 129 2.04 6.67 -4.91
C TYR A 129 2.75 5.50 -4.20
N LEU A 130 2.13 4.31 -4.17
CA LEU A 130 2.83 3.12 -3.69
C LEU A 130 3.78 2.60 -4.77
N ARG A 131 5.05 2.44 -4.41
CA ARG A 131 6.09 2.03 -5.35
C ARG A 131 7.09 1.06 -4.75
N ASP A 132 7.72 0.29 -5.61
CA ASP A 132 8.94 -0.45 -5.30
C ASP A 132 10.13 0.53 -5.33
N PRO A 133 10.84 0.75 -4.20
CA PRO A 133 12.00 1.64 -4.17
C PRO A 133 13.11 1.24 -5.15
N GLY A 134 13.17 -0.04 -5.50
CA GLY A 134 14.08 -0.57 -6.52
C GLY A 134 13.59 -0.36 -7.95
N ASN A 135 12.37 0.16 -8.15
CA ASN A 135 11.71 0.33 -9.44
C ASN A 135 11.74 -0.96 -10.30
N GLN A 136 11.41 -2.09 -9.69
CA GLN A 136 11.49 -3.40 -10.33
C GLN A 136 10.13 -4.06 -10.56
N THR A 137 9.12 -3.69 -9.78
CA THR A 137 7.77 -4.28 -9.82
C THR A 137 6.72 -3.20 -9.60
N MET A 138 5.46 -3.51 -9.98
CA MET A 138 4.37 -2.55 -9.84
C MET A 138 3.14 -3.10 -9.10
N TRP A 139 3.23 -4.28 -8.49
CA TRP A 139 2.08 -4.92 -7.85
C TRP A 139 1.43 -4.04 -6.77
N GLY A 140 2.23 -3.34 -5.96
CA GLY A 140 1.73 -2.42 -4.93
C GLY A 140 0.95 -1.24 -5.53
N ALA A 141 1.50 -0.61 -6.57
CA ALA A 141 0.84 0.49 -7.28
C ALA A 141 -0.47 0.06 -7.96
N VAL A 142 -0.51 -1.15 -8.50
CA VAL A 142 -1.72 -1.71 -9.14
C VAL A 142 -2.83 -1.93 -8.11
N ILE A 143 -2.51 -2.50 -6.95
CA ILE A 143 -3.49 -2.68 -5.86
C ILE A 143 -3.98 -1.31 -5.37
N GLU A 144 -3.08 -0.39 -5.12
CA GLU A 144 -3.45 0.95 -4.65
C GLU A 144 -4.33 1.69 -5.66
N LYS A 145 -4.01 1.65 -6.96
CA LYS A 145 -4.88 2.22 -7.99
C LYS A 145 -6.29 1.61 -7.96
N ALA A 146 -6.40 0.30 -7.81
CA ALA A 146 -7.72 -0.34 -7.70
C ALA A 146 -8.48 0.10 -6.45
N LEU A 147 -7.78 0.28 -5.32
CA LEU A 147 -8.36 0.87 -4.11
C LEU A 147 -8.83 2.30 -4.35
N ALA A 148 -8.00 3.15 -4.97
CA ALA A 148 -8.36 4.52 -5.30
C ALA A 148 -9.59 4.58 -6.23
N VAL A 149 -9.68 3.69 -7.23
CA VAL A 149 -10.89 3.54 -8.07
C VAL A 149 -12.10 3.16 -7.23
N LYS A 150 -11.97 2.21 -6.31
CA LYS A 150 -13.06 1.79 -5.40
C LYS A 150 -13.52 2.94 -4.51
N LEU A 151 -12.60 3.75 -4.02
CA LEU A 151 -12.84 4.90 -3.15
C LEU A 151 -13.14 6.19 -3.94
N LYS A 152 -13.06 6.15 -5.26
CA LYS A 152 -13.26 7.26 -6.23
C LYS A 152 -12.20 8.35 -6.24
N SER A 153 -11.18 8.28 -5.37
CA SER A 153 -10.06 9.24 -5.35
C SER A 153 -8.89 8.66 -4.56
N TYR A 154 -7.68 9.18 -4.83
CA TYR A 154 -6.50 8.95 -3.97
C TYR A 154 -6.58 9.75 -2.66
N GLU A 155 -7.26 10.89 -2.64
CA GLU A 155 -7.47 11.71 -1.43
C GLU A 155 -8.34 11.00 -0.40
N ASN A 156 -9.21 10.09 -0.84
CA ASN A 156 -10.07 9.32 0.05
C ASN A 156 -9.31 8.28 0.90
N PHE A 157 -8.00 8.10 0.67
CA PHE A 157 -7.15 7.39 1.63
C PHE A 157 -6.93 8.18 2.92
N ASP A 158 -7.00 9.51 2.85
CA ASP A 158 -6.86 10.42 3.99
C ASP A 158 -8.20 10.75 4.68
N ALA A 159 -9.31 10.35 4.09
CA ALA A 159 -10.60 10.58 4.70
C ALA A 159 -10.61 9.96 6.10
N SER A 160 -10.86 10.80 7.11
CA SER A 160 -10.80 10.49 8.53
C SER A 160 -11.68 9.31 8.96
N ASP A 161 -12.57 8.86 8.08
CA ASP A 161 -13.53 7.80 8.33
C ASP A 161 -13.04 6.42 7.88
N THR A 162 -12.03 6.34 6.98
CA THR A 162 -11.49 5.06 6.52
C THR A 162 -10.30 4.66 7.40
N ASN A 163 -10.56 3.82 8.39
CA ASN A 163 -9.54 3.34 9.31
C ASN A 163 -8.80 2.09 8.78
N ALA A 164 -7.72 1.72 9.44
CA ALA A 164 -6.92 0.56 9.06
C ALA A 164 -7.73 -0.76 9.00
N ASN A 165 -8.79 -0.91 9.80
CA ASN A 165 -9.65 -2.09 9.77
C ASN A 165 -10.43 -2.18 8.47
N GLU A 166 -10.95 -1.07 7.96
CA GLU A 166 -11.70 -1.02 6.71
C GLU A 166 -10.79 -1.31 5.51
N PHE A 167 -9.61 -0.69 5.44
CA PHE A 167 -8.63 -1.05 4.41
C PHE A 167 -8.24 -2.51 4.47
N TRP A 168 -8.06 -3.06 5.67
CA TRP A 168 -7.77 -4.48 5.84
C TRP A 168 -8.87 -5.35 5.22
N LYS A 169 -10.12 -5.06 5.56
CA LYS A 169 -11.28 -5.77 5.01
C LYS A 169 -11.36 -5.64 3.49
N ILE A 170 -11.22 -4.43 2.96
CA ILE A 170 -11.26 -4.19 1.51
C ILE A 170 -10.17 -5.00 0.79
N ILE A 171 -8.95 -5.05 1.33
CA ILE A 171 -7.81 -5.72 0.71
C ILE A 171 -7.91 -7.24 0.85
N THR A 172 -8.30 -7.75 2.01
CA THR A 172 -8.22 -9.19 2.29
C THR A 172 -9.55 -9.92 2.21
N GLY A 173 -10.67 -9.20 2.16
CA GLY A 173 -12.02 -9.77 2.24
C GLY A 173 -12.40 -10.24 3.65
N ALA A 174 -11.60 -9.96 4.67
CA ALA A 174 -11.84 -10.40 6.04
C ALA A 174 -11.62 -9.26 7.05
N ASP A 175 -12.45 -9.23 8.08
CA ASP A 175 -12.23 -8.32 9.20
C ASP A 175 -10.93 -8.71 9.94
N PRO A 176 -10.06 -7.74 10.28
CA PRO A 176 -8.85 -8.05 11.03
C PRO A 176 -9.16 -8.59 12.44
N GLY A 177 -8.25 -9.39 12.97
CA GLY A 177 -8.10 -9.55 14.40
C GLY A 177 -7.27 -8.38 14.95
N GLY A 178 -7.27 -8.23 16.26
CA GLY A 178 -6.43 -7.21 16.87
C GLY A 178 -6.84 -6.86 18.29
N PHE A 179 -6.07 -5.96 18.87
CA PHE A 179 -6.35 -5.38 20.17
C PHE A 179 -5.73 -3.99 20.31
N GLU A 180 -6.36 -3.18 21.14
CA GLU A 180 -5.80 -1.90 21.58
C GLU A 180 -4.65 -2.11 22.57
N ILE A 181 -3.62 -1.28 22.44
CA ILE A 181 -2.50 -1.24 23.37
C ILE A 181 -2.75 -0.13 24.37
N LYS A 182 -2.87 -0.50 25.64
CA LYS A 182 -2.96 0.39 26.79
C LYS A 182 -1.67 0.38 27.59
N ASN A 183 -1.50 1.34 28.49
CA ASN A 183 -0.30 1.41 29.33
C ASN A 183 -0.10 0.17 30.23
N ASP A 184 -1.20 -0.49 30.59
CA ASP A 184 -1.24 -1.72 31.39
C ASP A 184 -1.28 -3.01 30.55
N THR A 185 -1.29 -2.92 29.22
CA THR A 185 -1.25 -4.12 28.36
C THR A 185 -0.01 -4.94 28.67
N PRO A 186 -0.16 -6.23 29.04
CA PRO A 186 0.98 -7.07 29.38
C PRO A 186 1.98 -7.17 28.23
N LEU A 187 3.27 -7.01 28.51
CA LEU A 187 4.31 -7.16 27.47
C LEU A 187 4.31 -8.58 26.86
N GLY A 188 3.85 -9.58 27.61
CA GLY A 188 3.66 -10.94 27.10
C GLY A 188 2.65 -11.00 25.97
N THR A 189 1.51 -10.31 26.07
CA THR A 189 0.48 -10.23 25.01
C THR A 189 1.04 -9.60 23.74
N ILE A 190 1.77 -8.49 23.87
CA ILE A 190 2.45 -7.85 22.74
C ILE A 190 3.47 -8.81 22.13
N SER A 191 4.28 -9.46 22.95
CA SER A 191 5.31 -10.40 22.50
C SER A 191 4.74 -11.58 21.73
N GLU A 192 3.60 -12.14 22.16
CA GLU A 192 2.94 -13.23 21.43
C GLU A 192 2.44 -12.78 20.06
N ALA A 193 1.81 -11.61 19.96
CA ALA A 193 1.38 -11.05 18.65
C ALA A 193 2.58 -10.80 17.73
N VAL A 194 3.68 -10.25 18.27
CA VAL A 194 4.92 -10.02 17.51
C VAL A 194 5.56 -11.33 17.05
N LYS A 195 5.59 -12.37 17.87
CA LYS A 195 6.08 -13.70 17.45
C LYS A 195 5.22 -14.30 16.34
N ALA A 196 3.89 -14.11 16.41
CA ALA A 196 2.97 -14.60 15.40
C ALA A 196 3.14 -13.88 14.05
N SER A 197 3.63 -12.65 14.02
CA SER A 197 3.75 -11.83 12.81
C SER A 197 4.67 -12.42 11.72
N THR A 198 5.56 -13.33 12.08
CA THR A 198 6.38 -14.07 11.09
C THR A 198 5.58 -15.06 10.25
N ARG A 199 4.35 -15.38 10.66
CA ARG A 199 3.44 -16.32 9.99
C ARG A 199 2.11 -15.68 9.60
N VAL A 200 1.68 -14.70 10.37
CA VAL A 200 0.40 -14.01 10.22
C VAL A 200 0.68 -12.54 9.90
N PRO A 201 0.23 -12.01 8.75
CA PRO A 201 0.37 -10.59 8.43
C PRO A 201 -0.12 -9.73 9.59
N THR A 202 0.73 -8.83 10.09
CA THR A 202 0.47 -8.05 11.30
C THR A 202 0.99 -6.62 11.14
N ILE A 203 0.17 -5.65 11.52
CA ILE A 203 0.57 -4.24 11.54
C ILE A 203 0.47 -3.67 12.95
N GLY A 204 1.25 -2.62 13.21
CA GLY A 204 1.13 -1.77 14.38
C GLY A 204 0.75 -0.35 13.97
N ALA A 205 -0.19 0.25 14.68
CA ALA A 205 -0.55 1.65 14.53
C ALA A 205 0.06 2.47 15.68
N SER A 206 0.86 3.49 15.36
CA SER A 206 1.43 4.38 16.37
C SER A 206 0.40 5.38 16.89
N LYS A 207 0.65 5.91 18.08
CA LYS A 207 -0.20 6.93 18.71
C LYS A 207 -0.18 8.25 17.93
N PRO A 208 -1.25 9.05 18.01
CA PRO A 208 -1.33 10.35 17.32
C PRO A 208 -0.42 11.42 17.94
N ASN A 209 -0.03 11.27 19.21
CA ASN A 209 0.80 12.24 19.92
C ASN A 209 1.77 11.52 20.86
N GLY A 210 3.02 11.97 20.90
CA GLY A 210 3.98 11.57 21.93
C GLY A 210 4.59 10.19 21.72
N THR A 211 5.28 9.98 20.60
CA THR A 211 6.20 8.85 20.50
C THR A 211 7.55 9.24 21.14
N ASP A 212 8.02 8.44 22.08
CA ASP A 212 9.32 8.66 22.76
C ASP A 212 10.50 8.23 21.88
N VAL A 213 10.25 7.32 20.97
CA VAL A 213 11.30 6.83 20.07
C VAL A 213 11.41 7.73 18.85
N LYS A 214 12.48 8.47 18.77
CA LYS A 214 12.79 9.48 17.72
C LYS A 214 12.53 9.03 16.26
N PHE A 215 12.44 7.72 16.00
CA PHE A 215 12.28 7.17 14.66
C PHE A 215 10.86 6.67 14.37
N VAL A 216 10.00 6.61 15.38
CA VAL A 216 8.59 6.24 15.23
C VAL A 216 7.80 7.48 14.84
N SER A 217 7.25 7.50 13.63
CA SER A 217 6.37 8.57 13.18
C SER A 217 5.03 8.46 13.92
N GLU A 218 4.48 9.59 14.34
CA GLU A 218 3.17 9.65 14.96
C GLU A 218 2.06 9.35 13.95
N PHE A 219 0.95 8.81 14.44
CA PHE A 219 -0.24 8.50 13.65
C PHE A 219 0.08 7.74 12.34
N HIS A 220 0.89 6.70 12.45
CA HIS A 220 1.45 6.00 11.31
C HIS A 220 1.32 4.49 11.41
N GLY A 221 1.22 3.82 10.25
CA GLY A 221 1.14 2.36 10.13
C GLY A 221 2.52 1.73 9.85
N PHE A 222 2.84 0.66 10.58
CA PHE A 222 4.07 -0.11 10.42
C PHE A 222 3.74 -1.58 10.20
N ALA A 223 4.46 -2.27 9.31
CA ALA A 223 4.41 -3.72 9.29
C ALA A 223 5.30 -4.29 10.41
N ILE A 224 4.79 -5.28 11.15
CA ILE A 224 5.53 -5.97 12.21
C ILE A 224 6.22 -7.19 11.61
N LEU A 225 7.55 -7.24 11.71
CA LEU A 225 8.38 -8.29 11.09
C LEU A 225 8.87 -9.35 12.09
N GLY A 226 8.38 -9.32 13.33
CA GLY A 226 8.84 -10.24 14.38
C GLY A 226 9.89 -9.64 15.30
N PHE A 227 10.70 -10.50 15.88
CA PHE A 227 11.81 -10.11 16.76
C PHE A 227 13.15 -10.21 16.05
N LYS A 228 14.04 -9.26 16.37
CA LYS A 228 15.47 -9.36 16.10
C LYS A 228 16.22 -9.19 17.42
N GLY A 229 16.71 -10.29 17.96
CA GLY A 229 17.16 -10.35 19.36
C GLY A 229 16.03 -10.05 20.33
N ALA A 230 16.21 -9.10 21.24
CA ALA A 230 15.22 -8.68 22.22
C ALA A 230 14.30 -7.54 21.70
N SER A 231 14.53 -7.03 20.49
CA SER A 231 13.80 -5.90 19.92
C SER A 231 12.77 -6.36 18.91
N ILE A 232 11.63 -5.68 18.86
CA ILE A 232 10.62 -5.79 17.80
C ILE A 232 11.16 -5.15 16.56
N GLN A 233 11.15 -5.87 15.45
CA GLN A 233 11.51 -5.36 14.13
C GLN A 233 10.26 -4.88 13.41
N LEU A 234 10.29 -3.63 12.93
CA LEU A 234 9.22 -2.99 12.19
C LEU A 234 9.72 -2.57 10.82
N TYR A 235 8.83 -2.48 9.85
CA TYR A 235 9.06 -1.83 8.58
C TYR A 235 8.22 -0.56 8.49
N ASP A 236 8.89 0.55 8.20
CA ASP A 236 8.28 1.86 7.95
C ASP A 236 8.15 2.07 6.43
N PRO A 237 6.93 1.98 5.86
CA PRO A 237 6.76 2.15 4.42
C PRO A 237 7.07 3.58 3.93
N ALA A 238 6.86 4.60 4.76
CA ALA A 238 7.15 5.98 4.38
C ALA A 238 8.64 6.21 4.16
N LYS A 239 9.47 5.57 4.97
CA LYS A 239 10.94 5.65 4.88
C LYS A 239 11.55 4.50 4.05
N ALA A 240 10.77 3.47 3.72
CA ALA A 240 11.23 2.21 3.13
C ALA A 240 12.40 1.59 3.93
N LYS A 241 12.29 1.59 5.25
CA LYS A 241 13.37 1.15 6.17
C LYS A 241 12.84 0.28 7.30
N THR A 242 13.67 -0.62 7.76
CA THR A 242 13.42 -1.34 9.01
C THR A 242 13.94 -0.55 10.20
N LEU A 243 13.23 -0.61 11.31
CA LEU A 243 13.62 -0.06 12.60
C LEU A 243 13.44 -1.12 13.69
N GLN A 244 14.06 -0.91 14.83
CA GLN A 244 13.98 -1.79 15.98
C GLN A 244 13.55 -0.99 17.21
N ILE A 245 12.61 -1.54 17.97
CA ILE A 245 12.04 -0.93 19.17
C ILE A 245 11.94 -1.97 20.29
N THR A 246 12.17 -1.59 21.52
CA THR A 246 11.94 -2.51 22.65
C THR A 246 10.45 -2.77 22.86
N PRO A 247 10.03 -3.91 23.43
CA PRO A 247 8.62 -4.14 23.75
C PRO A 247 8.01 -3.08 24.67
N ALA A 248 8.80 -2.51 25.58
CA ALA A 248 8.36 -1.44 26.47
C ALA A 248 8.05 -0.15 25.70
N ASN A 249 8.95 0.28 24.82
CA ASN A 249 8.73 1.46 23.99
C ASN A 249 7.62 1.21 22.96
N PHE A 250 7.50 -0.01 22.41
CA PHE A 250 6.38 -0.37 21.54
C PHE A 250 5.03 -0.20 22.27
N ARG A 251 4.89 -0.70 23.51
CA ARG A 251 3.70 -0.46 24.33
C ARG A 251 3.43 1.02 24.58
N HIS A 252 4.49 1.81 24.76
CA HIS A 252 4.36 3.25 24.98
C HIS A 252 3.91 3.99 23.71
N ASP A 253 4.52 3.70 22.55
CA ASP A 253 4.38 4.48 21.31
C ASP A 253 3.25 3.99 20.40
N PHE A 254 2.74 2.76 20.59
CA PHE A 254 1.70 2.18 19.74
C PHE A 254 0.37 2.10 20.46
N GLN A 255 -0.72 2.29 19.71
CA GLN A 255 -2.10 2.23 20.20
C GLN A 255 -2.83 0.94 19.83
N ALA A 256 -2.39 0.24 18.78
CA ALA A 256 -3.05 -0.99 18.35
C ALA A 256 -2.12 -1.94 17.60
N ILE A 257 -2.46 -3.22 17.65
CA ILE A 257 -1.97 -4.27 16.75
C ILE A 257 -3.17 -4.83 16.02
N LEU A 258 -3.05 -4.97 14.68
CA LEU A 258 -4.03 -5.61 13.82
C LEU A 258 -3.35 -6.76 13.04
N PHE A 259 -4.08 -7.87 12.84
CA PHE A 259 -3.55 -9.04 12.14
C PHE A 259 -4.61 -9.76 11.31
N LEU A 260 -4.19 -10.50 10.29
CA LEU A 260 -5.05 -11.36 9.49
C LEU A 260 -5.55 -12.53 10.38
N LYS A 261 -6.88 -12.75 10.38
CA LYS A 261 -7.51 -13.91 11.04
C LYS A 261 -7.38 -15.17 10.20
#